data_dd8a36016ebbd986c35dbf16445217c3
#
_entry.id   dd8a36016ebbd986c35dbf16445217c3
#
_cell.length_a   1.000
_cell.length_b   1.000
_cell.length_c   1.000
_cell.angle_alpha   90.00
_cell.angle_beta   90.00
_cell.angle_gamma   90.00
#
_symmetry.space_group_name_H-M   'P 1'
#
loop_
_entity.id
_entity.type
_entity.pdbx_description
1 polymer ?
#
loop_
_entity_poly.entity_id
_entity_poly.type
_entity_poly.pdbx_seq_one_letter_code
_entity_poly.pdbx_strand_id
1 'polypeptide(L)'
;FYGVRGSISVSGSRYTEFGGNTTCFRIMAVDSGRIGIVDAGTGIRQLGEDFLEELQEQSEMFIAFSHFHWDHIQGFPFFAPAYNKNLQINLLAKGGSKKIKDLKDIFATQMQETYFPVAMDNMGARFNFLLLDKNSQIFTPPDGIPVKITAMEHIHPGGAYSYRYERGGYAIVFATDIEHGETIKEDVVELAKNADILVHDGQYSKEERVH
;
A
#
# COMPACT_ATOMS: atom_id res chain seq x y z
N PHE A 1 3.07 -10.76 3.66
CA PHE A 1 2.79 -10.63 2.23
C PHE A 1 1.45 -11.26 1.95
N TYR A 2 0.51 -10.50 1.36
CA TYR A 2 -0.84 -10.95 0.95
C TYR A 2 -1.02 -10.97 -0.56
N GLY A 3 -0.15 -10.27 -1.30
CA GLY A 3 -0.07 -10.28 -2.74
C GLY A 3 1.27 -9.77 -3.22
N VAL A 4 1.82 -10.46 -4.22
CA VAL A 4 3.14 -10.17 -4.82
C VAL A 4 3.12 -10.24 -6.35
N ARG A 5 1.93 -10.40 -6.95
CA ARG A 5 1.79 -10.43 -8.42
C ARG A 5 1.68 -9.02 -8.98
N GLY A 6 2.37 -8.79 -10.09
CA GLY A 6 2.17 -7.58 -10.88
C GLY A 6 1.04 -7.74 -11.90
N SER A 7 0.48 -6.64 -12.33
CA SER A 7 -0.50 -6.43 -13.40
C SER A 7 -1.88 -7.05 -13.15
N ILE A 8 -2.00 -8.34 -12.88
CA ILE A 8 -3.29 -9.02 -12.70
C ILE A 8 -3.17 -10.23 -11.79
N SER A 9 -4.22 -10.46 -10.99
CA SER A 9 -4.34 -11.68 -10.18
C SER A 9 -4.48 -12.91 -11.06
N VAL A 10 -3.89 -14.02 -10.61
CA VAL A 10 -3.91 -15.31 -11.31
C VAL A 10 -4.34 -16.43 -10.38
N SER A 11 -4.86 -17.51 -10.96
CA SER A 11 -5.24 -18.72 -10.22
C SER A 11 -4.62 -19.97 -10.85
N GLY A 12 -4.61 -21.07 -10.11
CA GLY A 12 -4.15 -22.38 -10.59
C GLY A 12 -2.90 -22.88 -9.88
N SER A 13 -2.62 -24.19 -10.10
CA SER A 13 -1.58 -24.92 -9.38
C SER A 13 -0.14 -24.40 -9.57
N ARG A 14 0.11 -23.65 -10.63
CA ARG A 14 1.42 -23.05 -10.91
C ARG A 14 1.74 -21.83 -10.01
N TYR A 15 0.75 -21.31 -9.28
CA TYR A 15 0.88 -20.08 -8.50
C TYR A 15 0.70 -20.30 -6.99
N THR A 16 0.89 -21.55 -6.53
CA THR A 16 0.66 -21.92 -5.12
C THR A 16 1.82 -21.55 -4.20
N GLU A 17 3.02 -21.37 -4.72
CA GLU A 17 4.22 -21.09 -3.93
C GLU A 17 4.19 -19.65 -3.37
N PHE A 18 3.96 -18.66 -4.23
CA PHE A 18 3.93 -17.24 -3.85
C PHE A 18 2.51 -16.63 -3.88
N GLY A 19 1.51 -17.44 -4.24
CA GLY A 19 0.14 -16.99 -4.40
C GLY A 19 -0.12 -16.23 -5.70
N GLY A 20 -1.39 -15.95 -5.96
CA GLY A 20 -1.85 -15.31 -7.19
C GLY A 20 -2.42 -13.91 -6.99
N ASN A 21 -2.43 -13.38 -5.78
CA ASN A 21 -2.95 -12.06 -5.48
C ASN A 21 -1.98 -10.95 -5.89
N THR A 22 -2.54 -9.81 -6.28
CA THR A 22 -1.76 -8.61 -6.59
C THR A 22 -1.39 -7.85 -5.32
N THR A 23 -0.51 -6.88 -5.47
CA THR A 23 0.30 -6.21 -4.44
C THR A 23 -0.49 -5.79 -3.20
N CYS A 24 -0.15 -6.40 -2.08
CA CYS A 24 -0.64 -6.00 -0.76
C CYS A 24 0.30 -6.51 0.34
N PHE A 25 0.78 -5.60 1.18
CA PHE A 25 1.67 -5.91 2.30
C PHE A 25 1.07 -5.42 3.61
N ARG A 26 1.18 -6.24 4.67
CA ARG A 26 0.87 -5.84 6.04
C ARG A 26 2.16 -5.54 6.79
N ILE A 27 2.17 -4.42 7.49
CA ILE A 27 3.15 -4.07 8.50
C ILE A 27 2.43 -4.13 9.85
N MET A 28 3.01 -4.79 10.83
CA MET A 28 2.48 -4.82 12.18
C MET A 28 3.54 -4.36 13.18
N ALA A 29 3.19 -3.40 14.00
CA ALA A 29 3.99 -3.01 15.16
C ALA A 29 3.73 -4.01 16.30
N VAL A 30 4.71 -4.86 16.59
CA VAL A 30 4.58 -5.97 17.57
C VAL A 30 4.28 -5.47 18.98
N ASP A 31 4.80 -4.28 19.33
CA ASP A 31 4.63 -3.64 20.64
C ASP A 31 3.21 -3.14 20.91
N SER A 32 2.45 -2.80 19.88
CA SER A 32 1.12 -2.18 20.00
C SER A 32 0.04 -2.87 19.17
N GLY A 33 0.36 -3.91 18.40
CA GLY A 33 -0.56 -4.58 17.50
C GLY A 33 -1.05 -3.71 16.31
N ARG A 34 -0.55 -2.47 16.17
CA ARG A 34 -1.01 -1.56 15.12
C ARG A 34 -0.65 -2.07 13.74
N ILE A 35 -1.62 -1.94 12.83
CA ILE A 35 -1.51 -2.41 11.45
C ILE A 35 -1.44 -1.22 10.50
N GLY A 36 -0.44 -1.27 9.62
CA GLY A 36 -0.36 -0.51 8.39
C GLY A 36 -0.41 -1.45 7.19
N ILE A 37 -0.97 -0.96 6.10
CA ILE A 37 -1.05 -1.69 4.82
C ILE A 37 -0.32 -0.87 3.76
N VAL A 38 0.41 -1.54 2.89
CA VAL A 38 0.97 -0.94 1.67
C VAL A 38 0.31 -1.61 0.49
N ASP A 39 -0.35 -0.79 -0.32
CA ASP A 39 -1.19 -1.12 -1.46
C ASP A 39 -2.39 -2.02 -1.15
N ALA A 40 -3.41 -1.90 -1.97
CA ALA A 40 -4.71 -2.55 -1.84
C ALA A 40 -5.06 -3.36 -3.09
N GLY A 41 -4.09 -4.11 -3.63
CA GLY A 41 -4.35 -5.11 -4.65
C GLY A 41 -5.26 -6.23 -4.14
N THR A 42 -5.47 -7.28 -4.94
CA THR A 42 -6.42 -8.34 -4.56
C THR A 42 -6.09 -9.04 -3.25
N GLY A 43 -4.82 -8.99 -2.80
CA GLY A 43 -4.39 -9.55 -1.52
C GLY A 43 -5.06 -8.91 -0.30
N ILE A 44 -5.54 -7.65 -0.39
CA ILE A 44 -6.18 -6.98 0.74
C ILE A 44 -7.49 -7.65 1.17
N ARG A 45 -8.18 -8.36 0.25
CA ARG A 45 -9.38 -9.11 0.58
C ARG A 45 -9.06 -10.19 1.61
N GLN A 46 -8.07 -11.03 1.34
CA GLN A 46 -7.66 -12.09 2.26
C GLN A 46 -7.11 -11.51 3.56
N LEU A 47 -6.30 -10.45 3.49
CA LEU A 47 -5.82 -9.75 4.69
C LEU A 47 -6.98 -9.33 5.58
N GLY A 48 -8.04 -8.77 4.99
CA GLY A 48 -9.23 -8.35 5.74
C GLY A 48 -9.98 -9.51 6.39
N GLU A 49 -10.02 -10.68 5.76
CA GLU A 49 -10.65 -11.89 6.30
C GLU A 49 -9.81 -12.50 7.45
N ASP A 50 -8.49 -12.65 7.24
CA ASP A 50 -7.59 -13.28 8.22
C ASP A 50 -7.48 -12.48 9.53
N PHE A 51 -7.64 -11.17 9.46
CA PHE A 51 -7.47 -10.27 10.60
C PHE A 51 -8.73 -9.52 11.00
N LEU A 52 -9.91 -10.01 10.59
CA LEU A 52 -11.16 -9.32 10.86
C LEU A 52 -11.37 -9.10 12.37
N GLU A 53 -11.03 -10.07 13.20
CA GLU A 53 -11.14 -9.98 14.68
C GLU A 53 -10.12 -8.99 15.26
N GLU A 54 -8.84 -9.09 14.84
CA GLU A 54 -7.79 -8.17 15.30
C GLU A 54 -8.08 -6.72 14.88
N LEU A 55 -8.62 -6.53 13.68
CA LEU A 55 -8.96 -5.22 13.14
C LEU A 55 -10.20 -4.62 13.80
N GLN A 56 -11.09 -5.42 14.39
CA GLN A 56 -12.23 -4.94 15.15
C GLN A 56 -11.82 -4.24 16.46
N GLU A 57 -10.70 -4.61 17.04
CA GLU A 57 -10.15 -3.98 18.24
C GLU A 57 -9.45 -2.65 17.95
N GLN A 58 -9.10 -2.40 16.68
CA GLN A 58 -8.46 -1.15 16.26
C GLN A 58 -9.49 -0.10 15.88
N SER A 59 -9.31 1.10 16.42
CA SER A 59 -10.11 2.27 16.04
C SER A 59 -9.58 3.00 14.82
N GLU A 60 -8.33 2.74 14.43
CA GLU A 60 -7.63 3.44 13.34
C GLU A 60 -6.60 2.54 12.67
N MET A 61 -6.49 2.65 11.34
CA MET A 61 -5.43 2.03 10.54
C MET A 61 -5.03 2.90 9.36
N PHE A 62 -3.88 2.58 8.73
CA PHE A 62 -3.35 3.26 7.57
C PHE A 62 -3.23 2.32 6.38
N ILE A 63 -3.60 2.81 5.20
CA ILE A 63 -3.29 2.17 3.92
C ILE A 63 -2.52 3.20 3.10
N ALA A 64 -1.27 2.92 2.77
CA ALA A 64 -0.45 3.77 1.93
C ALA A 64 -0.39 3.19 0.51
N PHE A 65 -0.48 4.05 -0.49
CA PHE A 65 -0.47 3.66 -1.89
C PHE A 65 0.83 4.10 -2.55
N SER A 66 1.54 3.13 -3.14
CA SER A 66 2.71 3.40 -3.98
C SER A 66 2.30 4.18 -5.23
N HIS A 67 1.23 3.75 -5.87
CA HIS A 67 0.55 4.41 -6.99
C HIS A 67 -0.86 3.84 -7.19
N PHE A 68 -1.54 4.17 -8.31
CA PHE A 68 -2.96 3.85 -8.49
C PHE A 68 -3.25 2.99 -9.72
N HIS A 69 -2.28 2.17 -10.20
CA HIS A 69 -2.59 1.13 -11.15
C HIS A 69 -3.56 0.11 -10.54
N TRP A 70 -4.33 -0.56 -11.40
CA TRP A 70 -5.41 -1.44 -10.95
C TRP A 70 -4.95 -2.52 -9.98
N ASP A 71 -3.83 -3.14 -10.22
CA ASP A 71 -3.27 -4.19 -9.39
C ASP A 71 -2.85 -3.73 -7.98
N HIS A 72 -2.75 -2.41 -7.74
CA HIS A 72 -2.48 -1.82 -6.43
C HIS A 72 -3.72 -1.31 -5.71
N ILE A 73 -4.89 -1.23 -6.37
CA ILE A 73 -6.12 -0.68 -5.77
C ILE A 73 -7.34 -1.59 -5.94
N GLN A 74 -7.33 -2.57 -6.86
CA GLN A 74 -8.54 -3.30 -7.25
C GLN A 74 -9.19 -4.11 -6.13
N GLY A 75 -8.43 -4.47 -5.09
CA GLY A 75 -8.97 -5.20 -3.93
C GLY A 75 -9.66 -4.31 -2.89
N PHE A 76 -9.44 -2.99 -2.93
CA PHE A 76 -9.95 -2.06 -1.92
C PHE A 76 -11.47 -2.18 -1.68
N PRO A 77 -12.35 -2.27 -2.70
CA PRO A 77 -13.79 -2.44 -2.49
C PRO A 77 -14.19 -3.71 -1.74
N PHE A 78 -13.31 -4.71 -1.71
CA PHE A 78 -13.52 -6.02 -1.07
C PHE A 78 -12.85 -6.15 0.31
N PHE A 79 -12.33 -5.06 0.84
CA PHE A 79 -11.68 -5.02 2.14
C PHE A 79 -12.74 -4.99 3.25
N ALA A 80 -13.05 -6.15 3.85
CA ALA A 80 -14.13 -6.30 4.82
C ALA A 80 -14.07 -5.29 5.99
N PRO A 81 -12.90 -4.95 6.57
CA PRO A 81 -12.82 -3.94 7.63
C PRO A 81 -13.29 -2.54 7.22
N ALA A 82 -13.26 -2.21 5.93
CA ALA A 82 -13.74 -0.92 5.44
C ALA A 82 -15.25 -0.72 5.59
N TYR A 83 -15.98 -1.78 5.92
CA TYR A 83 -17.42 -1.74 6.22
C TYR A 83 -17.71 -1.61 7.73
N ASN A 84 -16.69 -1.56 8.60
CA ASN A 84 -16.85 -1.38 10.02
C ASN A 84 -16.98 0.11 10.39
N LYS A 85 -18.16 0.52 10.87
CA LYS A 85 -18.47 1.92 11.24
C LYS A 85 -17.63 2.48 12.41
N ASN A 86 -16.98 1.61 13.16
CA ASN A 86 -16.14 2.03 14.30
C ASN A 86 -14.69 2.28 13.88
N LEU A 87 -14.31 1.88 12.65
CA LEU A 87 -12.95 2.02 12.15
C LEU A 87 -12.75 3.34 11.40
N GLN A 88 -11.62 3.98 11.63
CA GLN A 88 -11.09 5.05 10.79
C GLN A 88 -9.97 4.49 9.91
N ILE A 89 -10.06 4.70 8.61
CA ILE A 89 -9.04 4.28 7.65
C ILE A 89 -8.41 5.53 7.04
N ASN A 90 -7.12 5.72 7.30
CA ASN A 90 -6.32 6.78 6.72
C ASN A 90 -5.72 6.28 5.40
N LEU A 91 -6.16 6.82 4.29
CA LEU A 91 -5.65 6.54 2.94
C LEU A 91 -4.54 7.53 2.63
N LEU A 92 -3.31 7.06 2.54
CA LEU A 92 -2.11 7.87 2.39
C LEU A 92 -1.51 7.70 1.00
N ALA A 93 -1.17 8.81 0.36
CA ALA A 93 -0.39 8.81 -0.87
C ALA A 93 0.61 9.96 -0.90
N LYS A 94 1.61 9.92 -1.79
CA LYS A 94 2.48 11.08 -2.05
C LYS A 94 1.69 12.13 -2.83
N GLY A 95 1.74 13.37 -2.36
CA GLY A 95 1.04 14.50 -2.94
C GLY A 95 1.52 14.84 -4.36
N GLY A 96 2.77 15.26 -4.49
CA GLY A 96 3.27 15.78 -5.75
C GLY A 96 2.37 16.92 -6.27
N SER A 97 1.82 16.75 -7.46
CA SER A 97 0.81 17.65 -8.04
C SER A 97 -0.63 17.30 -7.65
N LYS A 98 -0.87 16.16 -6.97
CA LYS A 98 -2.22 15.73 -6.56
C LYS A 98 -2.75 16.56 -5.40
N LYS A 99 -4.05 16.72 -5.37
CA LYS A 99 -4.80 17.31 -4.24
C LYS A 99 -5.55 16.19 -3.50
N ILE A 100 -5.96 16.45 -2.27
CA ILE A 100 -6.78 15.50 -1.47
C ILE A 100 -8.05 15.10 -2.23
N LYS A 101 -8.67 16.04 -2.97
CA LYS A 101 -9.83 15.74 -3.81
C LYS A 101 -9.52 14.68 -4.88
N ASP A 102 -8.35 14.78 -5.51
CA ASP A 102 -7.96 13.84 -6.57
C ASP A 102 -7.82 12.42 -6.01
N LEU A 103 -7.27 12.27 -4.79
CA LEU A 103 -7.17 10.99 -4.08
C LEU A 103 -8.57 10.43 -3.77
N LYS A 104 -9.50 11.24 -3.29
CA LYS A 104 -10.87 10.82 -3.04
C LYS A 104 -11.57 10.42 -4.34
N ASP A 105 -11.39 11.18 -5.41
CA ASP A 105 -12.03 10.94 -6.70
C ASP A 105 -11.57 9.61 -7.35
N ILE A 106 -10.32 9.17 -7.11
CA ILE A 106 -9.82 7.85 -7.58
C ILE A 106 -10.69 6.73 -7.01
N PHE A 107 -10.87 6.68 -5.68
CA PHE A 107 -11.67 5.62 -5.03
C PHE A 107 -13.16 5.77 -5.32
N ALA A 108 -13.68 7.00 -5.34
CA ALA A 108 -15.07 7.24 -5.71
C ALA A 108 -15.37 6.78 -7.15
N THR A 109 -14.44 6.98 -8.08
CA THR A 109 -14.55 6.52 -9.47
C THR A 109 -14.49 5.00 -9.55
N GLN A 110 -13.57 4.35 -8.84
CA GLN A 110 -13.46 2.89 -8.79
C GLN A 110 -14.76 2.24 -8.29
N MET A 111 -15.45 2.89 -7.38
CA MET A 111 -16.68 2.40 -6.74
C MET A 111 -17.96 3.05 -7.29
N GLN A 112 -17.94 3.58 -8.52
CA GLN A 112 -19.17 4.03 -9.19
C GLN A 112 -20.11 2.84 -9.45
N GLU A 113 -21.41 3.09 -9.44
CA GLU A 113 -22.47 2.10 -9.67
C GLU A 113 -22.25 1.25 -10.94
N THR A 114 -21.62 1.84 -11.97
CA THR A 114 -21.26 1.14 -13.21
C THR A 114 -20.23 0.02 -12.99
N TYR A 115 -19.36 0.14 -11.98
CA TYR A 115 -18.25 -0.78 -11.74
C TYR A 115 -18.40 -1.58 -10.45
N PHE A 116 -19.09 -1.01 -9.45
CA PHE A 116 -19.25 -1.63 -8.14
C PHE A 116 -20.60 -1.26 -7.50
N PRO A 117 -21.30 -2.22 -6.87
CA PRO A 117 -22.68 -1.99 -6.39
C PRO A 117 -22.77 -1.12 -5.13
N VAL A 118 -21.64 -0.86 -4.45
CA VAL A 118 -21.58 -0.06 -3.22
C VAL A 118 -20.72 1.17 -3.46
N ALA A 119 -21.29 2.35 -3.37
CA ALA A 119 -20.51 3.58 -3.45
C ALA A 119 -19.61 3.73 -2.22
N MET A 120 -18.45 4.37 -2.36
CA MET A 120 -17.49 4.57 -1.28
C MET A 120 -18.11 5.23 -0.05
N ASP A 121 -18.99 6.21 -0.24
CA ASP A 121 -19.67 6.91 0.85
C ASP A 121 -20.67 6.00 1.63
N ASN A 122 -20.99 4.83 1.11
CA ASN A 122 -21.84 3.81 1.75
C ASN A 122 -21.05 2.72 2.46
N MET A 123 -19.73 2.74 2.39
CA MET A 123 -18.88 1.92 3.26
C MET A 123 -18.99 2.41 4.71
N GLY A 124 -18.93 1.50 5.67
CA GLY A 124 -19.15 1.86 7.08
C GLY A 124 -18.04 2.68 7.72
N ALA A 125 -16.78 2.42 7.35
CA ALA A 125 -15.63 3.08 7.94
C ALA A 125 -15.57 4.59 7.64
N ARG A 126 -14.92 5.34 8.53
CA ARG A 126 -14.60 6.74 8.28
C ARG A 126 -13.29 6.83 7.50
N PHE A 127 -13.32 7.40 6.31
CA PHE A 127 -12.14 7.58 5.49
C PHE A 127 -11.53 8.97 5.67
N ASN A 128 -10.25 9.00 5.94
CA ASN A 128 -9.44 10.22 5.98
C ASN A 128 -8.38 10.13 4.87
N PHE A 129 -8.34 11.13 4.00
CA PHE A 129 -7.42 11.18 2.86
C PHE A 129 -6.23 12.06 3.22
N LEU A 130 -5.04 11.50 3.14
CA LEU A 130 -3.80 12.13 3.52
C LEU A 130 -2.83 12.18 2.34
N LEU A 131 -2.21 13.33 2.14
CA LEU A 131 -1.12 13.48 1.18
C LEU A 131 0.18 13.83 1.91
N LEU A 132 1.25 13.13 1.55
CA LEU A 132 2.59 13.49 1.95
C LEU A 132 3.07 14.67 1.08
N ASP A 133 2.97 15.89 1.58
CA ASP A 133 3.42 17.10 0.87
C ASP A 133 4.93 17.16 0.79
N LYS A 134 5.60 16.76 1.87
CA LYS A 134 7.07 16.66 1.96
C LYS A 134 7.53 15.24 1.63
N ASN A 135 8.81 15.11 1.28
CA ASN A 135 9.40 13.77 1.06
C ASN A 135 9.43 12.92 2.34
N SER A 136 9.40 13.55 3.52
CA SER A 136 9.37 12.87 4.80
C SER A 136 8.41 13.56 5.75
N GLN A 137 7.59 12.76 6.46
CA GLN A 137 6.63 13.23 7.45
C GLN A 137 6.57 12.27 8.64
N ILE A 138 6.37 12.84 9.83
CA ILE A 138 6.21 12.07 11.07
C ILE A 138 4.74 12.07 11.45
N PHE A 139 4.20 10.89 11.69
CA PHE A 139 2.88 10.64 12.25
C PHE A 139 3.06 10.11 13.68
N THR A 140 2.24 10.60 14.60
CA THR A 140 2.24 10.08 15.98
C THR A 140 0.91 9.36 16.23
N PRO A 141 0.89 8.03 16.15
CA PRO A 141 -0.29 7.23 16.48
C PRO A 141 -0.70 7.38 17.95
N PRO A 142 -1.92 6.96 18.35
CA PRO A 142 -2.40 7.02 19.72
C PRO A 142 -1.52 6.32 20.77
N ASP A 143 -0.68 5.37 20.38
CA ASP A 143 0.31 4.74 21.27
C ASP A 143 1.53 5.62 21.59
N GLY A 144 1.60 6.82 20.99
CA GLY A 144 2.65 7.81 21.23
C GLY A 144 4.00 7.52 20.57
N ILE A 145 4.19 6.38 19.90
CA ILE A 145 5.44 6.05 19.23
C ILE A 145 5.41 6.58 17.79
N PRO A 146 6.27 7.55 17.45
CA PRO A 146 6.23 8.18 16.14
C PRO A 146 6.59 7.19 15.02
N VAL A 147 5.89 7.33 13.90
CA VAL A 147 6.21 6.67 12.62
C VAL A 147 6.67 7.74 11.65
N LYS A 148 7.91 7.64 11.19
CA LYS A 148 8.41 8.49 10.11
C LYS A 148 8.22 7.77 8.80
N ILE A 149 7.55 8.42 7.85
CA ILE A 149 7.35 7.93 6.50
C ILE A 149 8.11 8.83 5.54
N THR A 150 9.02 8.22 4.78
CA THR A 150 9.75 8.90 3.70
C THR A 150 9.30 8.30 2.37
N ALA A 151 8.90 9.16 1.42
CA ALA A 151 8.49 8.77 0.08
C ALA A 151 9.50 9.30 -0.95
N MET A 152 9.82 8.48 -1.92
CA MET A 152 10.70 8.80 -3.03
C MET A 152 10.04 8.40 -4.35
N GLU A 153 10.00 9.32 -5.29
CA GLU A 153 9.48 9.07 -6.63
C GLU A 153 10.51 8.28 -7.46
N HIS A 154 10.03 7.30 -8.22
CA HIS A 154 10.86 6.53 -9.14
C HIS A 154 10.20 6.41 -10.52
N ILE A 155 10.96 5.90 -11.50
CA ILE A 155 10.47 5.76 -12.86
C ILE A 155 9.46 4.62 -12.92
N HIS A 156 8.25 4.96 -13.33
CA HIS A 156 7.18 4.04 -13.67
C HIS A 156 6.12 4.80 -14.47
N PRO A 157 5.41 4.18 -15.45
CA PRO A 157 4.35 4.85 -16.20
C PRO A 157 3.27 5.42 -15.27
N GLY A 158 3.00 6.71 -15.35
CA GLY A 158 2.07 7.41 -14.46
C GLY A 158 2.65 7.85 -13.11
N GLY A 159 3.90 7.51 -12.82
CA GLY A 159 4.61 7.80 -11.56
C GLY A 159 4.27 6.85 -10.43
N ALA A 160 5.28 6.39 -9.73
CA ALA A 160 5.14 5.56 -8.53
C ALA A 160 6.12 6.01 -7.44
N TYR A 161 5.88 5.58 -6.22
CA TYR A 161 6.65 5.99 -5.05
C TYR A 161 7.10 4.78 -4.24
N SER A 162 8.39 4.76 -3.90
CA SER A 162 8.93 3.90 -2.86
C SER A 162 8.72 4.56 -1.50
N TYR A 163 8.46 3.75 -0.48
CA TYR A 163 8.25 4.22 0.88
C TYR A 163 9.23 3.59 1.85
N ARG A 164 9.77 4.40 2.76
CA ARG A 164 10.51 3.96 3.94
C ARG A 164 9.72 4.30 5.19
N TYR A 165 9.45 3.28 6.00
CA TYR A 165 8.78 3.39 7.30
C TYR A 165 9.80 3.17 8.40
N GLU A 166 9.88 4.11 9.34
CA GLU A 166 10.78 4.06 10.48
C GLU A 166 9.96 4.18 11.78
N ARG A 167 10.10 3.20 12.66
CA ARG A 167 9.43 3.18 13.96
C ARG A 167 10.25 2.38 14.98
N GLY A 168 10.43 2.94 16.19
CA GLY A 168 11.09 2.22 17.30
C GLY A 168 12.51 1.75 17.02
N GLY A 169 13.23 2.43 16.11
CA GLY A 169 14.60 2.07 15.70
C GLY A 169 14.66 1.07 14.52
N TYR A 170 13.51 0.57 14.04
CA TYR A 170 13.44 -0.31 12.87
C TYR A 170 13.02 0.46 11.61
N ALA A 171 13.49 -0.01 10.46
CA ALA A 171 13.20 0.56 9.16
C ALA A 171 12.82 -0.51 8.13
N ILE A 172 11.69 -0.31 7.44
CA ILE A 172 11.24 -1.16 6.33
C ILE A 172 11.07 -0.29 5.08
N VAL A 173 11.56 -0.77 3.95
CA VAL A 173 11.43 -0.10 2.65
C VAL A 173 10.62 -0.95 1.69
N PHE A 174 9.66 -0.32 0.99
CA PHE A 174 8.90 -0.90 -0.09
C PHE A 174 9.21 -0.13 -1.39
N ALA A 175 9.75 -0.85 -2.38
CA ALA A 175 10.12 -0.34 -3.69
C ALA A 175 9.52 -1.26 -4.76
N THR A 176 8.19 -1.18 -4.90
CA THR A 176 7.42 -1.92 -5.90
C THR A 176 7.36 -1.15 -7.21
N ASP A 177 7.26 -1.85 -8.33
CA ASP A 177 7.09 -1.30 -9.68
C ASP A 177 8.18 -0.30 -10.06
N ILE A 178 9.41 -0.57 -9.65
CA ILE A 178 10.54 0.30 -9.87
C ILE A 178 11.36 -0.09 -11.10
N GLU A 179 11.56 0.86 -11.99
CA GLU A 179 12.43 0.71 -13.15
C GLU A 179 13.78 1.40 -12.89
N HIS A 180 14.87 0.63 -12.89
CA HIS A 180 16.21 1.19 -12.68
C HIS A 180 16.88 1.71 -13.98
N GLY A 181 16.41 1.26 -15.16
CA GLY A 181 17.13 1.48 -16.40
C GLY A 181 18.43 0.67 -16.45
N GLU A 182 19.51 1.28 -16.96
CA GLU A 182 20.82 0.60 -17.08
C GLU A 182 21.56 0.46 -15.73
N THR A 183 21.30 1.35 -14.79
CA THR A 183 21.96 1.39 -13.47
C THR A 183 20.95 1.58 -12.35
N ILE A 184 21.26 1.02 -11.19
CA ILE A 184 20.48 1.27 -9.96
C ILE A 184 20.61 2.75 -9.60
N LYS A 185 19.49 3.41 -9.35
CA LYS A 185 19.46 4.81 -8.95
C LYS A 185 19.98 5.00 -7.53
N GLU A 186 20.87 5.99 -7.36
CA GLU A 186 21.44 6.31 -6.05
C GLU A 186 20.36 6.66 -5.01
N ASP A 187 19.29 7.33 -5.41
CA ASP A 187 18.18 7.69 -4.53
C ASP A 187 17.50 6.46 -3.90
N VAL A 188 17.35 5.38 -4.66
CA VAL A 188 16.78 4.11 -4.16
C VAL A 188 17.73 3.47 -3.15
N VAL A 189 19.03 3.48 -3.46
CA VAL A 189 20.08 2.97 -2.56
C VAL A 189 20.08 3.76 -1.25
N GLU A 190 19.99 5.08 -1.32
CA GLU A 190 19.97 5.92 -0.11
C GLU A 190 18.68 5.72 0.70
N LEU A 191 17.51 5.57 0.04
CA LEU A 191 16.25 5.26 0.72
C LEU A 191 16.32 3.91 1.46
N ALA A 192 16.97 2.90 0.84
CA ALA A 192 17.11 1.55 1.39
C ALA A 192 18.25 1.39 2.40
N LYS A 193 19.14 2.39 2.51
CA LYS A 193 20.32 2.33 3.37
C LYS A 193 19.95 2.08 4.83
N ASN A 194 20.62 1.09 5.43
CA ASN A 194 20.37 0.66 6.81
C ASN A 194 18.90 0.31 7.11
N ALA A 195 18.13 -0.12 6.12
CA ALA A 195 16.83 -0.71 6.37
C ALA A 195 17.01 -2.14 6.90
N ASP A 196 16.16 -2.53 7.86
CA ASP A 196 16.12 -3.90 8.37
C ASP A 196 15.49 -4.84 7.33
N ILE A 197 14.52 -4.32 6.54
CA ILE A 197 13.85 -5.07 5.48
C ILE A 197 13.74 -4.18 4.24
N LEU A 198 14.10 -4.73 3.09
CA LEU A 198 13.82 -4.17 1.78
C LEU A 198 12.92 -5.13 1.00
N VAL A 199 11.72 -4.67 0.64
CA VAL A 199 10.83 -5.31 -0.32
C VAL A 199 11.01 -4.60 -1.64
N HIS A 200 11.50 -5.32 -2.64
CA HIS A 200 11.86 -4.76 -3.94
C HIS A 200 11.17 -5.51 -5.07
N ASP A 201 10.87 -4.80 -6.16
CA ASP A 201 10.37 -5.39 -7.40
C ASP A 201 11.30 -6.50 -7.91
N GLY A 202 10.71 -7.59 -8.34
CA GLY A 202 11.41 -8.77 -8.87
C GLY A 202 10.64 -9.43 -10.00
N GLN A 203 9.82 -8.68 -10.75
CA GLN A 203 8.94 -9.22 -11.78
C GLN A 203 9.71 -9.88 -12.94
N TYR A 204 10.87 -9.34 -13.32
CA TYR A 204 11.65 -9.79 -14.46
C TYR A 204 12.99 -10.38 -14.06
N SER A 205 13.32 -11.57 -14.57
CA SER A 205 14.68 -12.12 -14.54
C SER A 205 15.63 -11.31 -15.42
N LYS A 206 16.94 -11.58 -15.30
CA LYS A 206 17.93 -10.93 -16.18
C LYS A 206 17.68 -11.21 -17.65
N GLU A 207 17.22 -12.42 -17.97
CA GLU A 207 16.94 -12.89 -19.32
C GLU A 207 15.70 -12.19 -19.92
N GLU A 208 14.70 -11.89 -19.10
CA GLU A 208 13.46 -11.22 -19.53
C GLU A 208 13.61 -9.71 -19.70
N ARG A 209 14.66 -9.11 -19.15
CA ARG A 209 14.95 -7.67 -19.28
C ARG A 209 15.48 -7.24 -20.64
N VAL A 210 15.72 -8.16 -21.55
CA VAL A 210 16.37 -7.89 -22.86
C VAL A 210 15.35 -7.54 -23.95
N HIS A 211 14.09 -7.37 -23.60
CA HIS A 211 13.00 -7.02 -24.50
C HIS A 211 12.23 -5.82 -23.94
#